data_fd3a787d26317758d743fd8d65eecd0e
#
_entry.id   fd3a787d26317758d743fd8d65eecd0e
#
_cell.length_a   1.000
_cell.length_b   1.000
_cell.length_c   1.000
_cell.angle_alpha   90.00
_cell.angle_beta   90.00
_cell.angle_gamma   90.00
#
_symmetry.space_group_name_H-M   'P 1'
#
loop_
_entity.id
_entity.type
_entity.pdbx_description
1 polymer ?
#
loop_
_entity_poly.entity_id
_entity_poly.type
_entity_poly.pdbx_seq_one_letter_code
_entity_poly.pdbx_strand_id
1 'polypeptide(L)'
;SDEVGVKVFQGDKPESILPTLGDYDVITFWHNIEHLLEPWKVLEEAAKKVNSEGVILIATPNPDSFAFRLLGRFWPHTDAPRHIHLIPEFLLTAKMKSLGFDLVMKTTNDKGGVSWNRFSWQRIIMNQFSSKTMQRVGFIIGWLFSIPLSLIENRKYNGSAYTVIYKKSQ
;
A
#
# COMPACT_ATOMS: atom_id res chain seq x y z
N SER A 1 2.82 7.45 -22.98
CA SER A 1 1.48 7.86 -22.48
C SER A 1 0.44 7.87 -23.60
N ASP A 2 0.81 8.24 -24.80
CA ASP A 2 -0.13 8.38 -25.94
C ASP A 2 -0.68 7.04 -26.45
N GLU A 3 0.06 5.95 -26.28
CA GLU A 3 -0.37 4.60 -26.68
C GLU A 3 -1.52 4.02 -25.82
N VAL A 4 -1.71 4.53 -24.59
CA VAL A 4 -2.71 4.02 -23.64
C VAL A 4 -3.83 5.03 -23.38
N GLY A 5 -3.74 6.24 -23.96
CA GLY A 5 -4.73 7.31 -23.77
C GLY A 5 -4.80 7.88 -22.34
N VAL A 6 -3.75 7.66 -21.53
CA VAL A 6 -3.65 8.16 -20.16
C VAL A 6 -2.84 9.44 -20.11
N LYS A 7 -3.42 10.51 -19.57
CA LYS A 7 -2.70 11.75 -19.35
C LYS A 7 -1.73 11.59 -18.18
N VAL A 8 -0.43 11.83 -18.44
CA VAL A 8 0.64 11.74 -17.45
C VAL A 8 1.18 13.12 -17.15
N PHE A 9 1.30 13.43 -15.85
CA PHE A 9 1.96 14.64 -15.37
C PHE A 9 3.31 14.25 -14.76
N GLN A 10 4.39 14.83 -15.27
CA GLN A 10 5.72 14.56 -14.77
C GLN A 10 6.08 15.54 -13.66
N GLY A 11 6.62 15.02 -12.54
CA GLY A 11 7.13 15.82 -11.43
C GLY A 11 7.48 14.94 -10.24
N ASP A 12 8.31 15.49 -9.37
CA ASP A 12 8.79 14.84 -8.12
C ASP A 12 8.02 15.31 -6.88
N LYS A 13 7.15 16.31 -7.03
CA LYS A 13 6.35 16.91 -5.94
C LYS A 13 4.86 16.88 -6.28
N PRO A 14 4.17 15.77 -6.04
CA PRO A 14 2.74 15.63 -6.34
C PRO A 14 1.88 16.72 -5.68
N GLU A 15 2.25 17.17 -4.47
CA GLU A 15 1.58 18.24 -3.74
C GLU A 15 1.61 19.60 -4.49
N SER A 16 2.55 19.79 -5.40
CA SER A 16 2.63 21.00 -6.24
C SER A 16 1.85 20.85 -7.56
N ILE A 17 1.63 19.62 -8.01
CA ILE A 17 0.92 19.31 -9.25
C ILE A 17 -0.59 19.23 -9.01
N LEU A 18 -1.02 18.58 -7.95
CA LEU A 18 -2.44 18.38 -7.61
C LEU A 18 -3.27 19.66 -7.65
N PRO A 19 -2.82 20.81 -7.12
CA PRO A 19 -3.58 22.06 -7.19
C PRO A 19 -3.90 22.53 -8.62
N THR A 20 -3.08 22.14 -9.60
CA THR A 20 -3.25 22.54 -11.02
C THR A 20 -4.24 21.66 -11.79
N LEU A 21 -4.67 20.56 -11.18
CA LEU A 21 -5.60 19.58 -11.77
C LEU A 21 -7.05 19.96 -11.48
N GLY A 22 -7.96 19.36 -12.24
CA GLY A 22 -9.41 19.42 -11.99
C GLY A 22 -9.81 18.57 -10.79
N ASP A 23 -11.11 18.48 -10.56
CA ASP A 23 -11.70 17.67 -9.50
C ASP A 23 -12.01 16.26 -10.01
N TYR A 24 -12.01 15.27 -9.12
CA TYR A 24 -12.15 13.86 -9.44
C TYR A 24 -13.17 13.17 -8.52
N ASP A 25 -13.86 12.18 -9.06
CA ASP A 25 -14.75 11.30 -8.27
C ASP A 25 -13.96 10.23 -7.52
N VAL A 26 -12.80 9.84 -8.07
CA VAL A 26 -11.94 8.83 -7.47
C VAL A 26 -10.48 9.25 -7.58
N ILE A 27 -9.78 9.27 -6.45
CA ILE A 27 -8.32 9.39 -6.40
C ILE A 27 -7.74 8.12 -5.78
N THR A 28 -6.70 7.56 -6.39
CA THR A 28 -6.09 6.32 -5.92
C THR A 28 -4.61 6.49 -5.60
N PHE A 29 -4.19 5.94 -4.46
CA PHE A 29 -2.80 5.78 -4.06
C PHE A 29 -2.50 4.28 -3.97
N TRP A 30 -1.99 3.69 -5.06
CA TRP A 30 -1.77 2.25 -5.14
C TRP A 30 -0.29 1.93 -4.97
N HIS A 31 0.11 1.57 -3.74
CA HIS A 31 1.50 1.31 -3.38
C HIS A 31 2.47 2.42 -3.83
N ASN A 32 2.12 3.66 -3.52
CA ASN A 32 2.94 4.83 -3.84
C ASN A 32 3.05 5.84 -2.69
N ILE A 33 2.09 5.87 -1.76
CA ILE A 33 2.10 6.81 -0.64
C ILE A 33 3.30 6.60 0.28
N GLU A 34 3.77 5.36 0.42
CA GLU A 34 4.96 4.98 1.18
C GLU A 34 6.28 5.50 0.60
N HIS A 35 6.27 5.94 -0.65
CA HIS A 35 7.43 6.49 -1.35
C HIS A 35 7.47 8.02 -1.36
N LEU A 36 6.40 8.68 -0.95
CA LEU A 36 6.30 10.15 -0.99
C LEU A 36 7.11 10.78 0.14
N LEU A 37 7.80 11.87 -0.15
CA LEU A 37 8.54 12.64 0.88
C LEU A 37 7.58 13.31 1.86
N GLU A 38 6.47 13.85 1.37
CA GLU A 38 5.48 14.60 2.15
C GLU A 38 4.07 14.02 1.98
N PRO A 39 3.82 12.76 2.42
CA PRO A 39 2.57 12.06 2.15
C PRO A 39 1.34 12.80 2.71
N TRP A 40 1.51 13.46 3.85
CA TRP A 40 0.41 14.20 4.48
C TRP A 40 -0.01 15.44 3.69
N LYS A 41 0.95 16.17 3.10
CA LYS A 41 0.66 17.29 2.20
C LYS A 41 -0.01 16.84 0.92
N VAL A 42 0.45 15.72 0.35
CA VAL A 42 -0.16 15.13 -0.83
C VAL A 42 -1.61 14.75 -0.57
N LEU A 43 -1.92 14.15 0.59
CA LEU A 43 -3.29 13.81 0.98
C LEU A 43 -4.16 15.07 1.19
N GLU A 44 -3.61 16.13 1.77
CA GLU A 44 -4.31 17.42 1.92
C GLU A 44 -4.69 18.03 0.58
N GLU A 45 -3.78 18.02 -0.39
CA GLU A 45 -4.07 18.53 -1.74
C GLU A 45 -5.03 17.61 -2.49
N ALA A 46 -4.86 16.28 -2.37
CA ALA A 46 -5.78 15.31 -2.96
C ALA A 46 -7.21 15.48 -2.41
N ALA A 47 -7.36 15.67 -1.10
CA ALA A 47 -8.65 15.86 -0.45
C ALA A 47 -9.44 17.07 -1.00
N LYS A 48 -8.74 18.15 -1.40
CA LYS A 48 -9.34 19.34 -2.02
C LYS A 48 -9.84 19.05 -3.43
N LYS A 49 -9.29 18.03 -4.09
CA LYS A 49 -9.58 17.65 -5.49
C LYS A 49 -10.60 16.53 -5.62
N VAL A 50 -11.14 16.05 -4.52
CA VAL A 50 -12.22 15.06 -4.52
C VAL A 50 -13.58 15.75 -4.50
N ASN A 51 -14.46 15.39 -5.44
CA ASN A 51 -15.86 15.83 -5.50
C ASN A 51 -16.64 15.49 -4.22
N SER A 52 -17.80 16.10 -4.00
CA SER A 52 -18.63 15.97 -2.78
C SER A 52 -19.02 14.53 -2.46
N GLU A 53 -19.22 13.68 -3.47
CA GLU A 53 -19.55 12.25 -3.32
C GLU A 53 -18.36 11.33 -3.65
N GLY A 54 -17.20 11.92 -3.86
CA GLY A 54 -16.04 11.20 -4.32
C GLY A 54 -15.30 10.43 -3.21
N VAL A 55 -14.37 9.59 -3.62
CA VAL A 55 -13.63 8.69 -2.74
C VAL A 55 -12.11 8.77 -2.95
N ILE A 56 -11.38 8.48 -1.89
CA ILE A 56 -9.93 8.23 -1.94
C ILE A 56 -9.70 6.76 -1.57
N LEU A 57 -9.01 6.03 -2.45
CA LEU A 57 -8.57 4.66 -2.24
C LEU A 57 -7.06 4.64 -1.99
N ILE A 58 -6.63 3.99 -0.91
CA ILE A 58 -5.22 3.89 -0.55
C ILE A 58 -4.88 2.43 -0.28
N ALA A 59 -3.88 1.90 -1.00
CA ALA A 59 -3.25 0.61 -0.73
C ALA A 59 -1.78 0.84 -0.42
N THR A 60 -1.28 0.26 0.71
CA THR A 60 0.09 0.47 1.18
C THR A 60 0.53 -0.67 2.10
N PRO A 61 1.84 -0.89 2.34
CA PRO A 61 2.33 -1.89 3.28
C PRO A 61 1.76 -1.70 4.70
N ASN A 62 1.47 -2.79 5.36
CA ASN A 62 0.85 -2.83 6.68
C ASN A 62 1.87 -3.08 7.79
N PRO A 63 2.30 -2.06 8.55
CA PRO A 63 3.23 -2.25 9.67
C PRO A 63 2.62 -3.01 10.86
N ASP A 64 1.28 -3.20 10.88
CA ASP A 64 0.60 -4.01 11.89
C ASP A 64 0.40 -5.46 11.43
N SER A 65 1.00 -5.87 10.29
CA SER A 65 0.87 -7.22 9.75
C SER A 65 1.51 -8.28 10.64
N PHE A 66 1.00 -9.51 10.53
CA PHE A 66 1.61 -10.67 11.18
C PHE A 66 3.08 -10.84 10.76
N ALA A 67 3.35 -10.74 9.46
CA ALA A 67 4.70 -10.90 8.92
C ALA A 67 5.67 -9.83 9.46
N PHE A 68 5.24 -8.55 9.55
CA PHE A 68 6.10 -7.50 10.13
C PHE A 68 6.37 -7.71 11.62
N ARG A 69 5.36 -8.09 12.40
CA ARG A 69 5.56 -8.39 13.84
C ARG A 69 6.52 -9.55 14.10
N LEU A 70 6.54 -10.53 13.19
CA LEU A 70 7.44 -11.69 13.31
C LEU A 70 8.86 -11.40 12.83
N LEU A 71 9.01 -10.65 11.72
CA LEU A 71 10.27 -10.50 10.98
C LEU A 71 10.97 -9.17 11.25
N GLY A 72 10.24 -8.14 11.71
CA GLY A 72 10.77 -6.81 11.94
C GLY A 72 11.47 -6.25 10.71
N ARG A 73 12.72 -5.83 10.86
CA ARG A 73 13.54 -5.26 9.77
C ARG A 73 13.80 -6.21 8.59
N PHE A 74 13.58 -7.50 8.78
CA PHE A 74 13.76 -8.50 7.71
C PHE A 74 12.50 -8.70 6.86
N TRP A 75 11.41 -8.04 7.22
CA TRP A 75 10.20 -8.06 6.41
C TRP A 75 10.45 -7.39 5.05
N PRO A 76 10.15 -8.06 3.92
CA PRO A 76 10.50 -7.57 2.59
C PRO A 76 9.90 -6.21 2.22
N HIS A 77 8.76 -5.86 2.82
CA HIS A 77 8.12 -4.57 2.57
C HIS A 77 8.69 -3.41 3.41
N THR A 78 9.69 -3.66 4.27
CA THR A 78 10.50 -2.57 4.84
C THR A 78 11.25 -1.84 3.74
N ASP A 79 11.74 -2.57 2.72
CA ASP A 79 12.31 -2.11 1.44
C ASP A 79 13.05 -0.76 1.49
N ALA A 80 13.81 -0.55 2.56
CA ALA A 80 14.59 0.67 2.73
C ALA A 80 15.76 0.73 1.71
N PRO A 81 16.09 1.89 1.14
CA PRO A 81 15.55 3.22 1.43
C PRO A 81 14.34 3.61 0.55
N ARG A 82 13.79 2.69 -0.23
CA ARG A 82 12.71 2.98 -1.19
C ARG A 82 11.38 3.28 -0.51
N HIS A 83 11.01 2.51 0.53
CA HIS A 83 9.90 2.85 1.41
C HIS A 83 10.39 3.83 2.48
N ILE A 84 9.96 5.08 2.38
CA ILE A 84 10.32 6.15 3.31
C ILE A 84 9.41 6.08 4.54
N HIS A 85 8.17 5.65 4.34
CA HIS A 85 7.15 5.58 5.38
C HIS A 85 6.53 4.18 5.46
N LEU A 86 6.32 3.70 6.69
CA LEU A 86 5.40 2.62 7.00
C LEU A 86 4.26 3.22 7.82
N ILE A 87 3.13 3.48 7.17
CA ILE A 87 2.02 4.24 7.78
C ILE A 87 1.04 3.25 8.42
N PRO A 88 0.88 3.25 9.76
CA PRO A 88 -0.18 2.50 10.41
C PRO A 88 -1.56 2.99 9.97
N GLU A 89 -2.50 2.07 9.73
CA GLU A 89 -3.82 2.41 9.21
C GLU A 89 -4.57 3.40 10.12
N PHE A 90 -4.45 3.26 11.45
CA PHE A 90 -5.14 4.16 12.37
C PHE A 90 -4.67 5.62 12.25
N LEU A 91 -3.38 5.86 11.97
CA LEU A 91 -2.86 7.22 11.72
C LEU A 91 -3.40 7.78 10.41
N LEU A 92 -3.44 6.94 9.35
CA LEU A 92 -4.01 7.32 8.07
C LEU A 92 -5.49 7.67 8.21
N THR A 93 -6.25 6.82 8.91
CA THR A 93 -7.69 7.07 9.17
C THR A 93 -7.91 8.35 9.99
N ALA A 94 -7.10 8.59 11.02
CA ALA A 94 -7.17 9.82 11.80
C ALA A 94 -6.92 11.06 10.93
N LYS A 95 -5.91 11.00 10.06
CA LYS A 95 -5.61 12.08 9.11
C LYS A 95 -6.76 12.31 8.14
N MET A 96 -7.27 11.25 7.50
CA MET A 96 -8.38 11.35 6.55
C MET A 96 -9.64 11.92 7.20
N LYS A 97 -9.93 11.51 8.43
CA LYS A 97 -11.04 12.08 9.21
C LYS A 97 -10.87 13.57 9.46
N SER A 98 -9.65 14.04 9.77
CA SER A 98 -9.37 15.47 9.93
C SER A 98 -9.52 16.27 8.64
N LEU A 99 -9.48 15.61 7.48
CA LEU A 99 -9.69 16.19 6.15
C LEU A 99 -11.15 16.10 5.68
N GLY A 100 -12.07 15.60 6.53
CA GLY A 100 -13.50 15.49 6.21
C GLY A 100 -13.84 14.23 5.41
N PHE A 101 -13.14 13.11 5.67
CA PHE A 101 -13.41 11.82 5.03
C PHE A 101 -13.71 10.74 6.06
N ASP A 102 -14.72 9.92 5.79
CA ASP A 102 -15.09 8.78 6.60
C ASP A 102 -14.58 7.48 5.97
N LEU A 103 -14.08 6.57 6.80
CA LEU A 103 -13.66 5.24 6.38
C LEU A 103 -14.89 4.39 6.02
N VAL A 104 -15.00 3.96 4.76
CA VAL A 104 -16.12 3.12 4.28
C VAL A 104 -15.73 1.67 4.04
N MET A 105 -14.44 1.40 3.78
CA MET A 105 -13.94 0.05 3.61
C MET A 105 -12.50 -0.08 4.09
N LYS A 106 -12.21 -1.20 4.74
CA LYS A 106 -10.86 -1.63 5.11
C LYS A 106 -10.71 -3.12 4.87
N THR A 107 -9.64 -3.52 4.21
CA THR A 107 -9.30 -4.93 4.00
C THR A 107 -7.79 -5.14 3.89
N THR A 108 -7.35 -6.35 4.21
CA THR A 108 -6.01 -6.87 3.88
C THR A 108 -6.10 -8.11 3.00
N ASN A 109 -7.32 -8.45 2.55
CA ASN A 109 -7.65 -9.71 1.87
C ASN A 109 -8.14 -9.49 0.44
N ASP A 110 -7.90 -8.32 -0.15
CA ASP A 110 -8.07 -8.15 -1.59
C ASP A 110 -7.01 -8.97 -2.36
N LYS A 111 -7.21 -9.12 -3.67
CA LYS A 111 -6.30 -9.92 -4.51
C LYS A 111 -4.84 -9.43 -4.43
N GLY A 112 -4.63 -8.13 -4.31
CA GLY A 112 -3.32 -7.53 -4.14
C GLY A 112 -2.71 -7.91 -2.79
N GLY A 113 -3.43 -7.67 -1.69
CA GLY A 113 -2.98 -7.98 -0.33
C GLY A 113 -2.60 -9.45 -0.14
N VAL A 114 -3.43 -10.38 -0.62
CA VAL A 114 -3.12 -11.83 -0.58
C VAL A 114 -1.86 -12.17 -1.39
N SER A 115 -1.66 -11.54 -2.54
CA SER A 115 -0.44 -11.73 -3.34
C SER A 115 0.79 -11.24 -2.60
N TRP A 116 0.71 -10.10 -1.90
CA TRP A 116 1.79 -9.54 -1.09
C TRP A 116 2.15 -10.41 0.11
N ASN A 117 1.17 -11.04 0.77
CA ASN A 117 1.44 -12.02 1.85
C ASN A 117 2.33 -13.14 1.33
N ARG A 118 1.92 -13.79 0.25
CA ARG A 118 2.66 -14.89 -0.37
C ARG A 118 4.06 -14.45 -0.81
N PHE A 119 4.16 -13.33 -1.50
CA PHE A 119 5.41 -12.78 -1.99
C PHE A 119 6.41 -12.53 -0.87
N SER A 120 5.96 -12.06 0.30
CA SER A 120 6.82 -11.84 1.46
C SER A 120 7.59 -13.11 1.84
N TRP A 121 6.91 -14.24 1.97
CA TRP A 121 7.53 -15.52 2.34
C TRP A 121 8.42 -16.08 1.24
N GLN A 122 7.99 -15.95 0.00
CA GLN A 122 8.81 -16.34 -1.15
C GLN A 122 10.13 -15.57 -1.19
N ARG A 123 10.08 -14.26 -1.00
CA ARG A 123 11.25 -13.39 -1.06
C ARG A 123 12.23 -13.64 0.10
N ILE A 124 11.73 -13.85 1.31
CA ILE A 124 12.55 -14.14 2.48
C ILE A 124 13.37 -15.40 2.25
N ILE A 125 12.74 -16.48 1.82
CA ILE A 125 13.42 -17.76 1.64
C ILE A 125 14.33 -17.71 0.41
N MET A 126 13.89 -17.14 -0.69
CA MET A 126 14.69 -16.95 -1.90
C MET A 126 16.00 -16.20 -1.61
N ASN A 127 15.94 -15.14 -0.81
CA ASN A 127 17.10 -14.28 -0.52
C ASN A 127 18.17 -14.94 0.37
N GLN A 128 17.91 -16.13 0.94
CA GLN A 128 18.92 -16.90 1.66
C GLN A 128 19.96 -17.56 0.72
N PHE A 129 19.71 -17.57 -0.57
CA PHE A 129 20.52 -18.26 -1.55
C PHE A 129 21.18 -17.31 -2.54
N SER A 130 22.47 -17.52 -2.84
CA SER A 130 23.22 -16.72 -3.83
C SER A 130 23.05 -17.25 -5.27
N SER A 131 22.87 -18.57 -5.44
CA SER A 131 22.71 -19.20 -6.75
C SER A 131 21.30 -18.99 -7.31
N LYS A 132 21.19 -18.57 -8.58
CA LYS A 132 19.89 -18.41 -9.28
C LYS A 132 19.02 -19.67 -9.24
N THR A 133 19.64 -20.85 -9.36
CA THR A 133 18.91 -22.13 -9.29
C THR A 133 18.35 -22.34 -7.89
N MET A 134 19.15 -22.12 -6.85
CA MET A 134 18.69 -22.25 -5.46
C MET A 134 17.67 -21.16 -5.08
N GLN A 135 17.77 -19.96 -5.65
CA GLN A 135 16.75 -18.93 -5.48
C GLN A 135 15.37 -19.38 -6.02
N ARG A 136 15.34 -20.06 -7.18
CA ARG A 136 14.09 -20.65 -7.71
C ARG A 136 13.51 -21.71 -6.78
N VAL A 137 14.37 -22.57 -6.24
CA VAL A 137 13.94 -23.56 -5.23
C VAL A 137 13.42 -22.87 -3.98
N GLY A 138 14.15 -21.88 -3.47
CA GLY A 138 13.72 -21.05 -2.32
C GLY A 138 12.39 -20.35 -2.55
N PHE A 139 12.14 -19.87 -3.75
CA PHE A 139 10.86 -19.26 -4.13
C PHE A 139 9.69 -20.25 -4.02
N ILE A 140 9.88 -21.49 -4.50
CA ILE A 140 8.87 -22.55 -4.40
C ILE A 140 8.64 -22.95 -2.93
N ILE A 141 9.73 -23.11 -2.16
CA ILE A 141 9.64 -23.43 -0.73
C ILE A 141 8.88 -22.32 0.00
N GLY A 142 9.17 -21.04 -0.31
CA GLY A 142 8.48 -19.90 0.27
C GLY A 142 6.98 -19.88 -0.07
N TRP A 143 6.63 -20.29 -1.27
CA TRP A 143 5.24 -20.48 -1.66
C TRP A 143 4.53 -21.55 -0.81
N LEU A 144 5.14 -22.73 -0.67
CA LEU A 144 4.59 -23.80 0.18
C LEU A 144 4.47 -23.36 1.63
N PHE A 145 5.48 -22.68 2.15
CA PHE A 145 5.48 -22.15 3.52
C PHE A 145 4.40 -21.10 3.76
N SER A 146 4.04 -20.33 2.74
CA SER A 146 2.98 -19.31 2.85
C SER A 146 1.58 -19.90 3.02
N ILE A 147 1.35 -21.17 2.62
CA ILE A 147 0.02 -21.78 2.63
C ILE A 147 -0.56 -21.85 4.06
N PRO A 148 0.10 -22.51 5.05
CA PRO A 148 -0.42 -22.54 6.41
C PRO A 148 -0.46 -21.14 7.05
N LEU A 149 0.48 -20.26 6.73
CA LEU A 149 0.53 -18.90 7.29
C LEU A 149 -0.61 -18.02 6.79
N SER A 150 -1.15 -18.30 5.61
CA SER A 150 -2.31 -17.59 5.09
C SER A 150 -3.54 -17.67 6.01
N LEU A 151 -3.66 -18.75 6.80
CA LEU A 151 -4.72 -18.88 7.79
C LEU A 151 -4.64 -17.82 8.91
N ILE A 152 -3.45 -17.31 9.18
CA ILE A 152 -3.22 -16.26 10.17
C ILE A 152 -3.31 -14.89 9.49
N GLU A 153 -2.66 -14.73 8.34
CA GLU A 153 -2.57 -13.46 7.61
C GLU A 153 -3.91 -12.99 7.08
N ASN A 154 -4.78 -13.94 6.67
CA ASN A 154 -6.12 -13.62 6.20
C ASN A 154 -7.13 -13.31 7.32
N ARG A 155 -6.69 -13.32 8.60
CA ARG A 155 -7.54 -12.99 9.74
C ARG A 155 -7.28 -11.57 10.24
N LYS A 156 -8.36 -10.87 10.65
CA LYS A 156 -8.32 -9.62 11.44
C LYS A 156 -7.29 -8.59 10.97
N TYR A 157 -7.20 -8.32 9.68
CA TYR A 157 -6.27 -7.32 9.14
C TYR A 157 -4.78 -7.62 9.37
N ASN A 158 -4.40 -8.88 9.45
CA ASN A 158 -3.02 -9.32 9.64
C ASN A 158 -2.19 -9.40 8.35
N GLY A 159 -2.77 -9.12 7.19
CA GLY A 159 -2.08 -9.17 5.90
C GLY A 159 -0.99 -8.12 5.74
N SER A 160 -0.02 -8.40 4.86
CA SER A 160 1.18 -7.58 4.61
C SER A 160 0.92 -6.23 3.95
N ALA A 161 -0.24 -6.05 3.35
CA ALA A 161 -0.72 -4.76 2.85
C ALA A 161 -2.15 -4.54 3.30
N TYR A 162 -2.56 -3.30 3.43
CA TYR A 162 -3.96 -2.95 3.62
C TYR A 162 -4.46 -2.06 2.49
N THR A 163 -5.74 -2.21 2.18
CA THR A 163 -6.48 -1.33 1.28
C THR A 163 -7.63 -0.69 2.06
N VAL A 164 -7.72 0.63 1.96
CA VAL A 164 -8.76 1.43 2.60
C VAL A 164 -9.45 2.32 1.56
N ILE A 165 -10.74 2.54 1.75
CA ILE A 165 -11.51 3.50 0.96
C ILE A 165 -12.12 4.50 1.93
N TYR A 166 -11.89 5.77 1.64
CA TYR A 166 -12.44 6.90 2.36
C TYR A 166 -13.41 7.64 1.45
N LYS A 167 -14.61 7.96 1.94
CA LYS A 167 -15.59 8.79 1.26
C LYS A 167 -15.63 10.16 1.90
N LYS A 168 -15.77 11.21 1.08
CA LYS A 168 -15.92 12.58 1.58
C LYS A 168 -17.21 12.68 2.41
N SER A 169 -17.08 13.18 3.64
CA SER A 169 -18.23 13.43 4.54
C SER A 169 -19.12 14.53 3.96
N GLN A 170 -20.42 14.39 4.16
CA GLN A 170 -21.42 15.41 3.72
C GLN A 170 -21.39 16.61 4.64
#